data_6376427f7d174d4d2d8e2e4101975636
#
_entry.id   6376427f7d174d4d2d8e2e4101975636
#
_cell.length_a   1.000
_cell.length_b   1.000
_cell.length_c   1.000
_cell.angle_alpha   90.00
_cell.angle_beta   90.00
_cell.angle_gamma   90.00
#
_symmetry.space_group_name_H-M   'P 1'
#
loop_
_entity.id
_entity.type
_entity.pdbx_description
1 polymer ?
#
loop_
_entity_poly.entity_id
_entity_poly.type
_entity_poly.pdbx_seq_one_letter_code
_entity_poly.pdbx_strand_id
1 'polypeptide(L)'
;PPNPGITSALGCLLVDITHDISRMYLSNVKDIQVDELNSAFLELEKEGFERLSNEGVSQNDMIFQRVLDMRYLGQWRSMSVNMPSNIRSLDDAISQFHEEHGREHNYSRPGAEVEVYKIQVNATGLTPKAEIAVHEIIDSPLPEPHGYRDIRFDEDDKRVSTPIFLRDELHPGAS
;
A
#
# COMPACT_ATOMS: atom_id res chain seq x y z
N PRO A 1 -8.79 -10.08 -19.32
CA PRO A 1 -7.33 -10.22 -19.48
C PRO A 1 -6.98 -11.38 -20.39
N PRO A 2 -5.80 -11.31 -21.12
CA PRO A 2 -5.40 -12.36 -22.08
C PRO A 2 -5.33 -13.75 -21.44
N ASN A 3 -4.92 -13.82 -20.21
CA ASN A 3 -4.79 -15.06 -19.46
C ASN A 3 -5.44 -14.90 -18.08
N PRO A 4 -6.77 -15.09 -17.96
CA PRO A 4 -7.49 -14.82 -16.72
C PRO A 4 -7.00 -15.68 -15.55
N GLY A 5 -6.52 -16.88 -15.80
CA GLY A 5 -6.00 -17.80 -14.78
C GLY A 5 -4.67 -17.37 -14.13
N ILE A 6 -3.94 -16.42 -14.73
CA ILE A 6 -2.65 -15.95 -14.19
C ILE A 6 -2.66 -14.49 -13.76
N THR A 7 -3.83 -13.87 -13.65
CA THR A 7 -3.95 -12.44 -13.26
C THR A 7 -3.28 -12.17 -11.92
N SER A 8 -3.39 -13.08 -10.95
CA SER A 8 -2.71 -12.97 -9.67
C SER A 8 -1.19 -13.01 -9.80
N ALA A 9 -0.65 -13.91 -10.62
CA ALA A 9 0.79 -13.98 -10.88
C ALA A 9 1.30 -12.72 -11.58
N LEU A 10 0.52 -12.17 -12.53
CA LEU A 10 0.84 -10.88 -13.15
C LEU A 10 0.85 -9.76 -12.11
N GLY A 11 -0.11 -9.75 -11.18
CA GLY A 11 -0.15 -8.81 -10.08
C GLY A 11 1.12 -8.84 -9.24
N CYS A 12 1.65 -10.03 -8.93
CA CYS A 12 2.90 -10.18 -8.19
C CYS A 12 4.13 -9.60 -8.92
N LEU A 13 4.11 -9.55 -10.25
CA LEU A 13 5.19 -8.94 -11.05
C LEU A 13 5.11 -7.40 -11.08
N LEU A 14 4.01 -6.81 -10.62
CA LEU A 14 3.77 -5.37 -10.65
C LEU A 14 3.97 -4.70 -9.27
N VAL A 15 4.14 -5.47 -8.21
CA VAL A 15 4.37 -4.93 -6.86
C VAL A 15 5.85 -4.79 -6.55
N ASP A 16 6.17 -3.85 -5.68
CA ASP A 16 7.51 -3.67 -5.13
C ASP A 16 7.75 -4.64 -3.97
N ILE A 17 9.00 -4.90 -3.68
CA ILE A 17 9.41 -5.68 -2.51
C ILE A 17 9.30 -4.76 -1.29
N THR A 18 8.59 -5.16 -0.24
CA THR A 18 8.42 -4.34 0.96
C THR A 18 8.70 -5.12 2.23
N HIS A 19 9.41 -4.49 3.17
CA HIS A 19 9.64 -4.98 4.52
C HIS A 19 9.23 -3.95 5.55
N ASP A 20 8.36 -4.36 6.47
CA ASP A 20 8.00 -3.57 7.64
C ASP A 20 8.86 -4.02 8.82
N ILE A 21 9.85 -3.19 9.17
CA ILE A 21 10.79 -3.46 10.26
C ILE A 21 10.39 -2.60 11.43
N SER A 22 10.06 -3.20 12.56
CA SER A 22 9.54 -2.45 13.69
C SER A 22 10.11 -2.91 15.01
N ARG A 23 10.15 -1.97 15.97
CA ARG A 23 10.60 -2.20 17.33
C ARG A 23 9.67 -1.48 18.31
N MET A 24 9.33 -2.14 19.42
CA MET A 24 8.64 -1.46 20.51
C MET A 24 9.57 -0.37 21.07
N TYR A 25 9.00 0.81 21.27
CA TYR A 25 9.76 1.97 21.75
C TYR A 25 9.22 2.50 23.10
N LEU A 26 7.93 2.43 23.33
CA LEU A 26 7.14 2.78 24.52
C LEU A 26 7.75 3.90 25.39
N SER A 27 7.58 5.12 24.94
CA SER A 27 8.05 6.32 25.65
C SER A 27 7.06 7.48 25.50
N ASN A 28 6.88 8.26 26.57
CA ASN A 28 6.14 9.52 26.45
C ASN A 28 6.90 10.47 25.52
N VAL A 29 6.19 11.17 24.65
CA VAL A 29 6.82 12.07 23.66
C VAL A 29 7.69 13.15 24.34
N LYS A 30 7.32 13.57 25.55
CA LYS A 30 8.08 14.57 26.32
C LYS A 30 9.47 14.10 26.76
N ASP A 31 9.64 12.78 26.89
CA ASP A 31 10.87 12.16 27.42
C ASP A 31 11.79 11.69 26.30
N ILE A 32 11.33 11.76 25.04
CA ILE A 32 12.08 11.29 23.88
C ILE A 32 13.19 12.28 23.53
N GLN A 33 14.43 11.76 23.52
CA GLN A 33 15.57 12.46 22.94
C GLN A 33 15.61 12.20 21.42
N VAL A 34 15.53 13.27 20.64
CA VAL A 34 15.42 13.20 19.17
C VAL A 34 16.63 12.48 18.55
N ASP A 35 17.82 12.67 19.09
CA ASP A 35 19.04 12.02 18.61
C ASP A 35 19.03 10.51 18.86
N GLU A 36 18.52 10.07 20.02
CA GLU A 36 18.34 8.65 20.33
C GLU A 36 17.28 8.01 19.41
N LEU A 37 16.18 8.72 19.16
CA LEU A 37 15.15 8.28 18.24
C LEU A 37 15.70 8.14 16.81
N ASN A 38 16.45 9.13 16.33
CA ASN A 38 17.10 9.06 15.02
C ASN A 38 18.07 7.87 14.94
N SER A 39 18.85 7.63 16.00
CA SER A 39 19.77 6.49 16.06
C SER A 39 19.02 5.16 15.99
N ALA A 40 17.89 5.03 16.71
CA ALA A 40 17.06 3.84 16.66
C ALA A 40 16.47 3.60 15.26
N PHE A 41 16.06 4.66 14.55
CA PHE A 41 15.61 4.54 13.16
C PHE A 41 16.73 4.11 12.22
N LEU A 42 17.96 4.62 12.38
CA LEU A 42 19.11 4.22 11.56
C LEU A 42 19.40 2.72 11.70
N GLU A 43 19.23 2.14 12.90
CA GLU A 43 19.38 0.69 13.09
C GLU A 43 18.33 -0.09 12.29
N LEU A 44 17.06 0.35 12.29
CA LEU A 44 16.00 -0.29 11.52
C LEU A 44 16.18 -0.11 10.00
N GLU A 45 16.64 1.07 9.57
CA GLU A 45 16.99 1.32 8.16
C GLU A 45 18.12 0.42 7.69
N LYS A 46 19.14 0.20 8.54
CA LYS A 46 20.22 -0.73 8.24
C LYS A 46 19.72 -2.16 8.08
N GLU A 47 18.83 -2.61 8.96
CA GLU A 47 18.21 -3.93 8.83
C GLU A 47 17.41 -4.05 7.53
N GLY A 48 16.64 -3.01 7.17
CA GLY A 48 15.90 -2.94 5.91
C GLY A 48 16.80 -2.98 4.69
N PHE A 49 17.90 -2.24 4.74
CA PHE A 49 18.92 -2.26 3.69
C PHE A 49 19.52 -3.65 3.49
N GLU A 50 19.87 -4.34 4.58
CA GLU A 50 20.44 -5.69 4.53
C GLU A 50 19.44 -6.69 3.92
N ARG A 51 18.15 -6.62 4.31
CA ARG A 51 17.10 -7.49 3.76
C ARG A 51 16.91 -7.27 2.25
N LEU A 52 16.71 -6.02 1.81
CA LEU A 52 16.54 -5.69 0.40
C LEU A 52 17.78 -6.03 -0.44
N SER A 53 19.00 -5.83 0.11
CA SER A 53 20.24 -6.19 -0.56
C SER A 53 20.36 -7.71 -0.77
N ASN A 54 19.96 -8.52 0.21
CA ASN A 54 19.94 -9.97 0.11
C ASN A 54 18.95 -10.49 -0.95
N GLU A 55 17.92 -9.70 -1.26
CA GLU A 55 16.93 -9.97 -2.31
C GLU A 55 17.35 -9.42 -3.68
N GLY A 56 18.56 -8.82 -3.76
CA GLY A 56 19.13 -8.33 -5.01
C GLY A 56 18.66 -6.95 -5.44
N VAL A 57 17.99 -6.19 -4.56
CA VAL A 57 17.59 -4.81 -4.85
C VAL A 57 18.81 -3.90 -4.85
N SER A 58 18.95 -3.06 -5.88
CA SER A 58 20.01 -2.05 -5.95
C SER A 58 19.76 -0.95 -4.92
N GLN A 59 20.83 -0.43 -4.30
CA GLN A 59 20.73 0.67 -3.33
C GLN A 59 19.99 1.89 -3.88
N ASN A 60 20.12 2.19 -5.16
CA ASN A 60 19.44 3.33 -5.80
C ASN A 60 17.93 3.13 -5.93
N ASP A 61 17.47 1.89 -5.81
CA ASP A 61 16.06 1.51 -5.94
C ASP A 61 15.42 1.25 -4.55
N MET A 62 16.13 1.60 -3.45
CA MET A 62 15.62 1.44 -2.09
C MET A 62 15.05 2.74 -1.56
N ILE A 63 13.86 2.65 -0.96
CA ILE A 63 13.17 3.76 -0.29
C ILE A 63 12.89 3.34 1.15
N PHE A 64 13.18 4.25 2.10
CA PHE A 64 12.92 4.04 3.52
C PHE A 64 11.99 5.12 4.04
N GLN A 65 10.84 4.69 4.59
CA GLN A 65 9.88 5.58 5.22
C GLN A 65 9.84 5.29 6.72
N ARG A 66 10.18 6.29 7.54
CA ARG A 66 10.07 6.22 9.00
C ARG A 66 8.62 6.44 9.43
N VAL A 67 8.16 5.68 10.40
CA VAL A 67 6.81 5.74 10.95
C VAL A 67 6.87 5.66 12.47
N LEU A 68 6.12 6.54 13.14
CA LEU A 68 5.85 6.46 14.57
C LEU A 68 4.43 5.95 14.77
N ASP A 69 4.28 4.90 15.55
CA ASP A 69 2.97 4.52 16.07
C ASP A 69 2.73 5.23 17.39
N MET A 70 1.82 6.18 17.39
CA MET A 70 1.52 7.09 18.50
C MET A 70 0.12 6.82 19.04
N ARG A 71 -0.08 7.07 20.34
CA ARG A 71 -1.38 6.98 21.00
C ARG A 71 -1.47 7.95 22.19
N TYR A 72 -2.67 8.30 22.59
CA TYR A 72 -2.84 8.95 23.89
C TYR A 72 -2.50 7.97 25.00
N LEU A 73 -1.89 8.46 26.06
CA LEU A 73 -1.55 7.65 27.23
C LEU A 73 -2.78 6.91 27.75
N GLY A 74 -2.66 5.59 27.89
CA GLY A 74 -3.74 4.70 28.33
C GLY A 74 -4.70 4.23 27.22
N GLN A 75 -4.52 4.64 25.97
CA GLN A 75 -5.26 4.04 24.85
C GLN A 75 -4.67 2.69 24.43
N TRP A 76 -5.53 1.80 23.96
CA TRP A 76 -5.11 0.50 23.45
C TRP A 76 -4.56 0.58 22.03
N ARG A 77 -5.19 1.37 21.16
CA ARG A 77 -4.83 1.47 19.74
C ARG A 77 -3.89 2.65 19.51
N SER A 78 -2.88 2.41 18.69
CA SER A 78 -1.99 3.44 18.16
C SER A 78 -2.38 3.80 16.73
N MET A 79 -1.93 4.98 16.29
CA MET A 79 -2.06 5.48 14.93
C MET A 79 -0.67 5.72 14.37
N SER A 80 -0.48 5.41 13.09
CA SER A 80 0.79 5.59 12.40
C SER A 80 0.92 7.01 11.87
N VAL A 81 2.04 7.64 12.18
CA VAL A 81 2.43 8.97 11.70
C VAL A 81 3.73 8.87 10.91
N ASN A 82 3.71 9.34 9.67
CA ASN A 82 4.89 9.36 8.82
C ASN A 82 5.89 10.43 9.27
N MET A 83 7.15 10.06 9.33
CA MET A 83 8.23 10.94 9.77
C MET A 83 9.23 11.23 8.64
N PRO A 84 9.86 12.41 8.64
CA PRO A 84 10.96 12.69 7.72
C PRO A 84 12.19 11.84 8.07
N SER A 85 13.10 11.68 7.09
CA SER A 85 14.36 10.96 7.27
C SER A 85 15.30 11.58 8.32
N ASN A 86 15.13 12.85 8.66
CA ASN A 86 15.84 13.55 9.71
C ASN A 86 14.85 14.26 10.63
N ILE A 87 14.54 13.65 11.75
CA ILE A 87 13.65 14.19 12.76
C ILE A 87 14.40 15.24 13.56
N ARG A 88 13.85 16.47 13.64
CA ARG A 88 14.40 17.59 14.41
C ARG A 88 13.54 17.94 15.62
N SER A 89 12.24 17.71 15.52
CA SER A 89 11.25 17.91 16.57
C SER A 89 10.13 16.88 16.39
N LEU A 90 9.40 16.62 17.46
CA LEU A 90 8.19 15.80 17.45
C LEU A 90 6.91 16.63 17.38
N ASP A 91 7.01 17.96 17.35
CA ASP A 91 5.84 18.85 17.37
C ASP A 91 4.93 18.64 16.14
N ASP A 92 5.54 18.48 14.96
CA ASP A 92 4.80 18.20 13.73
C ASP A 92 4.12 16.83 13.79
N ALA A 93 4.80 15.82 14.35
CA ALA A 93 4.23 14.49 14.54
C ALA A 93 3.05 14.49 15.51
N ILE A 94 3.16 15.24 16.60
CA ILE A 94 2.07 15.42 17.58
C ILE A 94 0.88 16.10 16.90
N SER A 95 1.12 17.15 16.14
CA SER A 95 0.08 17.90 15.43
C SER A 95 -0.64 17.00 14.42
N GLN A 96 0.12 16.28 13.62
CA GLN A 96 -0.42 15.31 12.65
C GLN A 96 -1.20 14.18 13.34
N PHE A 97 -0.69 13.67 14.47
CA PHE A 97 -1.39 12.67 15.27
C PHE A 97 -2.75 13.16 15.75
N HIS A 98 -2.83 14.39 16.29
CA HIS A 98 -4.10 14.97 16.73
C HIS A 98 -5.09 15.16 15.59
N GLU A 99 -4.62 15.59 14.43
CA GLU A 99 -5.42 15.81 13.24
C GLU A 99 -6.00 14.50 12.71
N GLU A 100 -5.15 13.49 12.51
CA GLU A 100 -5.55 12.15 12.07
C GLU A 100 -6.50 11.47 13.07
N HIS A 101 -6.23 11.60 14.37
CA HIS A 101 -7.10 11.07 15.41
C HIS A 101 -8.49 11.73 15.38
N GLY A 102 -8.52 13.05 15.13
CA GLY A 102 -9.78 13.79 14.95
C GLY A 102 -10.54 13.30 13.71
N ARG A 103 -9.84 13.03 12.63
CA ARG A 103 -10.44 12.56 11.38
C ARG A 103 -11.00 11.13 11.50
N GLU A 104 -10.25 10.22 12.13
CA GLU A 104 -10.63 8.81 12.21
C GLU A 104 -11.66 8.52 13.31
N HIS A 105 -11.54 9.22 14.45
CA HIS A 105 -12.36 8.94 15.62
C HIS A 105 -13.38 10.04 15.95
N ASN A 106 -13.45 11.12 15.17
CA ASN A 106 -14.30 12.30 15.40
C ASN A 106 -14.01 13.05 16.71
N TYR A 107 -12.85 12.84 17.34
CA TYR A 107 -12.37 13.63 18.47
C TYR A 107 -10.85 13.67 18.53
N SER A 108 -10.31 14.73 19.10
CA SER A 108 -8.90 14.82 19.48
C SER A 108 -8.80 15.41 20.91
N ARG A 109 -7.66 15.22 21.54
CA ARG A 109 -7.40 15.73 22.90
C ARG A 109 -6.12 16.57 22.92
N PRO A 110 -6.11 17.79 22.36
CA PRO A 110 -4.96 18.68 22.45
C PRO A 110 -4.58 18.91 23.90
N GLY A 111 -3.32 18.68 24.25
CA GLY A 111 -2.82 18.78 25.62
C GLY A 111 -2.87 17.49 26.45
N ALA A 112 -3.50 16.42 25.97
CA ALA A 112 -3.36 15.11 26.60
C ALA A 112 -1.96 14.54 26.33
N GLU A 113 -1.46 13.70 27.24
CA GLU A 113 -0.18 13.04 27.08
C GLU A 113 -0.24 12.04 25.91
N VAL A 114 0.78 12.10 25.07
CA VAL A 114 0.97 11.22 23.91
C VAL A 114 2.22 10.39 24.15
N GLU A 115 2.15 9.11 23.83
CA GLU A 115 3.28 8.21 23.86
C GLU A 115 3.54 7.61 22.46
N VAL A 116 4.80 7.39 22.16
CA VAL A 116 5.23 6.55 21.03
C VAL A 116 5.21 5.11 21.52
N TYR A 117 4.37 4.29 20.90
CA TYR A 117 4.24 2.87 21.23
C TYR A 117 5.31 2.04 20.52
N LYS A 118 5.53 2.33 19.25
CA LYS A 118 6.40 1.57 18.35
C LYS A 118 7.02 2.50 17.32
N ILE A 119 8.25 2.22 16.92
CA ILE A 119 8.89 2.79 15.74
C ILE A 119 8.94 1.74 14.63
N GLN A 120 8.79 2.19 13.38
CA GLN A 120 8.78 1.31 12.22
C GLN A 120 9.48 1.99 11.04
N VAL A 121 10.15 1.19 10.24
CA VAL A 121 10.67 1.57 8.93
C VAL A 121 10.02 0.68 7.88
N ASN A 122 9.36 1.30 6.93
CA ASN A 122 8.88 0.64 5.73
C ASN A 122 10.00 0.73 4.69
N ALA A 123 10.68 -0.38 4.46
CA ALA A 123 11.75 -0.49 3.48
C ALA A 123 11.18 -1.04 2.19
N THR A 124 11.23 -0.25 1.11
CA THR A 124 10.67 -0.60 -0.19
C THR A 124 11.78 -0.69 -1.23
N GLY A 125 11.88 -1.83 -1.89
CA GLY A 125 12.74 -2.06 -3.05
C GLY A 125 11.92 -1.95 -4.33
N LEU A 126 12.19 -0.91 -5.12
CA LEU A 126 11.55 -0.71 -6.41
C LEU A 126 11.97 -1.81 -7.37
N THR A 127 11.00 -2.50 -7.97
CA THR A 127 11.24 -3.54 -8.97
C THR A 127 10.91 -3.05 -10.37
N PRO A 128 11.64 -3.53 -11.41
CA PRO A 128 11.26 -3.26 -12.78
C PRO A 128 9.82 -3.74 -13.01
N LYS A 129 8.97 -2.87 -13.54
CA LYS A 129 7.58 -3.22 -13.80
C LYS A 129 7.44 -3.85 -15.19
N ALA A 130 6.64 -4.89 -15.27
CA ALA A 130 6.27 -5.47 -16.56
C ALA A 130 5.47 -4.43 -17.37
N GLU A 131 5.89 -4.19 -18.60
CA GLU A 131 5.13 -3.36 -19.51
C GLU A 131 3.90 -4.13 -19.99
N ILE A 132 2.73 -3.58 -19.66
CA ILE A 132 1.45 -4.10 -20.17
C ILE A 132 1.17 -3.38 -21.48
N ALA A 133 1.06 -4.13 -22.56
CA ALA A 133 0.73 -3.57 -23.86
C ALA A 133 -0.61 -2.80 -23.78
N VAL A 134 -0.57 -1.52 -24.09
CA VAL A 134 -1.75 -0.67 -24.23
C VAL A 134 -2.17 -0.75 -25.69
N HIS A 135 -3.38 -1.23 -25.92
CA HIS A 135 -3.97 -1.27 -27.27
C HIS A 135 -4.80 -0.01 -27.50
N GLU A 136 -4.75 0.52 -28.72
CA GLU A 136 -5.63 1.60 -29.11
C GLU A 136 -7.09 1.11 -29.08
N ILE A 137 -7.97 1.90 -28.49
CA ILE A 137 -9.40 1.62 -28.44
C ILE A 137 -9.98 2.01 -29.81
N ILE A 138 -10.43 1.02 -30.57
CA ILE A 138 -11.03 1.24 -31.89
C ILE A 138 -12.53 1.04 -31.73
N ASP A 139 -13.31 2.09 -32.03
CA ASP A 139 -14.76 1.99 -32.12
C ASP A 139 -15.11 1.15 -33.36
N SER A 140 -15.42 -0.11 -33.11
CA SER A 140 -15.75 -1.08 -34.14
C SER A 140 -16.95 -1.91 -33.73
N PRO A 141 -17.83 -2.32 -34.68
CA PRO A 141 -18.94 -3.20 -34.37
C PRO A 141 -18.44 -4.54 -33.83
N LEU A 142 -19.25 -5.18 -33.00
CA LEU A 142 -19.01 -6.55 -32.59
C LEU A 142 -18.94 -7.48 -33.81
N PRO A 143 -18.02 -8.46 -33.80
CA PRO A 143 -18.00 -9.49 -34.85
C PRO A 143 -19.26 -10.36 -34.79
N GLU A 144 -19.46 -11.19 -35.80
CA GLU A 144 -20.51 -12.22 -35.80
C GLU A 144 -20.33 -13.15 -34.59
N PRO A 145 -21.39 -13.44 -33.81
CA PRO A 145 -21.29 -14.39 -32.73
C PRO A 145 -20.93 -15.79 -33.18
N HIS A 146 -19.96 -16.42 -32.54
CA HIS A 146 -19.60 -17.81 -32.78
C HIS A 146 -20.71 -18.82 -32.45
N GLY A 147 -21.65 -18.38 -31.56
CA GLY A 147 -22.81 -19.15 -31.15
C GLY A 147 -23.61 -18.43 -30.07
N TYR A 148 -24.63 -19.10 -29.55
CA TYR A 148 -25.48 -18.59 -28.48
C TYR A 148 -25.59 -19.60 -27.36
N ARG A 149 -25.71 -19.10 -26.13
CA ARG A 149 -25.95 -19.89 -24.93
C ARG A 149 -27.02 -19.23 -24.06
N ASP A 150 -27.93 -20.03 -23.54
CA ASP A 150 -28.91 -19.56 -22.57
C ASP A 150 -28.24 -19.41 -21.21
N ILE A 151 -28.11 -18.17 -20.75
CA ILE A 151 -27.50 -17.81 -19.47
C ILE A 151 -28.53 -17.19 -18.55
N ARG A 152 -28.39 -17.48 -17.26
CA ARG A 152 -29.16 -16.86 -16.18
C ARG A 152 -28.30 -15.78 -15.52
N PHE A 153 -28.77 -14.54 -15.54
CA PHE A 153 -28.05 -13.40 -14.96
C PHE A 153 -28.57 -13.02 -13.58
N ASP A 154 -29.86 -13.26 -13.32
CA ASP A 154 -30.53 -12.89 -12.07
C ASP A 154 -31.17 -14.13 -11.39
N GLU A 155 -31.66 -13.93 -10.15
CA GLU A 155 -32.39 -14.94 -9.39
C GLU A 155 -33.77 -15.29 -10.00
N ASP A 156 -34.26 -14.42 -10.88
CA ASP A 156 -35.50 -14.59 -11.62
C ASP A 156 -35.34 -15.62 -12.75
N ASP A 157 -35.48 -16.81 -12.58
CA ASP A 157 -35.39 -18.02 -13.44
C ASP A 157 -35.48 -17.83 -15.00
N LYS A 158 -35.34 -16.57 -15.48
CA LYS A 158 -35.31 -16.23 -16.89
C LYS A 158 -33.97 -16.47 -17.49
N ARG A 159 -33.92 -17.37 -18.46
CA ARG A 159 -32.75 -17.59 -19.31
C ARG A 159 -32.77 -16.60 -20.47
N VAL A 160 -31.62 -15.97 -20.70
CA VAL A 160 -31.42 -15.04 -21.80
C VAL A 160 -30.46 -15.66 -22.79
N SER A 161 -30.87 -15.74 -24.06
CA SER A 161 -29.99 -16.21 -25.14
C SER A 161 -28.88 -15.18 -25.35
N THR A 162 -27.68 -15.56 -24.98
CA THR A 162 -26.51 -14.68 -24.92
C THR A 162 -25.51 -15.06 -26.00
N PRO A 163 -25.05 -14.11 -26.82
CA PRO A 163 -24.06 -14.38 -27.86
C PRO A 163 -22.69 -14.74 -27.26
N ILE A 164 -22.00 -15.64 -27.91
CA ILE A 164 -20.64 -16.06 -27.57
C ILE A 164 -19.71 -15.54 -28.66
N PHE A 165 -18.72 -14.76 -28.23
CA PHE A 165 -17.66 -14.25 -29.10
C PHE A 165 -16.33 -14.95 -28.79
N LEU A 166 -15.53 -15.19 -29.80
CA LEU A 166 -14.15 -15.61 -29.62
C LEU A 166 -13.32 -14.37 -29.30
N ARG A 167 -12.54 -14.47 -28.26
CA ARG A 167 -11.77 -13.34 -27.75
C ARG A 167 -10.79 -12.77 -28.78
N ASP A 168 -10.15 -13.64 -29.57
CA ASP A 168 -9.13 -13.23 -30.53
C ASP A 168 -9.73 -12.47 -31.73
N GLU A 169 -11.05 -12.49 -31.88
CA GLU A 169 -11.82 -11.75 -32.88
C GLU A 169 -12.33 -10.40 -32.35
N LEU A 170 -12.22 -10.15 -31.00
CA LEU A 170 -12.64 -8.91 -30.40
C LEU A 170 -11.53 -7.88 -30.42
N HIS A 171 -11.77 -6.74 -31.06
CA HIS A 171 -10.89 -5.58 -30.98
C HIS A 171 -11.15 -4.78 -29.68
N PRO A 172 -10.12 -4.14 -29.11
CA PRO A 172 -10.32 -3.22 -27.98
C PRO A 172 -11.31 -2.10 -28.35
N GLY A 173 -12.42 -1.99 -27.60
CA GLY A 173 -13.47 -1.02 -27.85
C GLY A 173 -14.65 -1.50 -28.70
N ALA A 174 -14.65 -2.76 -29.14
CA ALA A 174 -15.81 -3.32 -29.83
C ALA A 174 -17.05 -3.34 -28.93
N SER A 175 -18.18 -2.77 -29.40
CA SER A 175 -19.45 -2.64 -28.68
C SER A 175 -20.68 -2.76 -29.60
#